data_7cbdeefc481cb869d875aa01a52faf05
#
_entry.id   7cbdeefc481cb869d875aa01a52faf05
#
_cell.length_a   1.000
_cell.length_b   1.000
_cell.length_c   1.000
_cell.angle_alpha   90.00
_cell.angle_beta   90.00
_cell.angle_gamma   90.00
#
_symmetry.space_group_name_H-M   'P 1'
#
loop_
_entity.id
_entity.type
_entity.pdbx_description
1 polymer ?
#
loop_
_entity_poly.entity_id
_entity_poly.type
_entity_poly.pdbx_seq_one_letter_code
_entity_poly.pdbx_strand_id
1 'polypeptide(L)'
;MLKKFLIAWTAGLLLAACQQQPQAVSTPPATPLPQAYTVYFNTGQSVLSPEASATVSQAAAAFNQGGTNVAVRGHADTMGNAEFNLQLSRQRAAVVKDALQRNGVPAAAILSGGVGEQNLPVATADQVPERLNRSVDIAISRRALMSDKDYCAALAKKWREYSRTDASTQAPHAIAKCEAGDYPAGITTLERILSNDKVLLPSRYL
;
A
#
# COMPACT_ATOMS: atom_id res chain seq x y z
N MET A 1 61.78 -46.65 -47.88
CA MET A 1 60.34 -46.91 -48.05
C MET A 1 59.58 -45.92 -47.20
N LEU A 2 59.01 -44.93 -47.82
CA LEU A 2 58.49 -43.78 -47.13
C LEU A 2 56.97 -43.88 -47.06
N LYS A 3 56.36 -44.09 -45.87
CA LYS A 3 54.92 -44.06 -45.69
C LYS A 3 54.44 -42.68 -45.33
N LYS A 4 53.68 -42.07 -46.24
CA LYS A 4 53.02 -40.76 -46.07
C LYS A 4 51.79 -40.95 -45.17
N PHE A 5 51.73 -40.25 -44.04
CA PHE A 5 50.54 -40.08 -43.26
C PHE A 5 49.80 -38.80 -43.68
N LEU A 6 48.61 -38.99 -44.20
CA LEU A 6 47.65 -37.90 -44.50
C LEU A 6 46.89 -37.60 -43.20
N ILE A 7 47.04 -36.36 -42.67
CA ILE A 7 46.22 -35.85 -41.58
C ILE A 7 45.07 -35.08 -42.21
N ALA A 8 43.86 -35.64 -42.07
CA ALA A 8 42.62 -34.98 -42.45
C ALA A 8 42.21 -33.96 -41.35
N TRP A 9 42.14 -32.69 -41.69
CA TRP A 9 41.59 -31.64 -40.86
C TRP A 9 40.07 -31.66 -41.04
N THR A 10 39.32 -32.05 -40.02
CA THR A 10 37.87 -31.87 -39.91
C THR A 10 37.62 -30.50 -39.29
N ALA A 11 37.13 -29.55 -40.10
CA ALA A 11 36.64 -28.27 -39.64
C ALA A 11 35.30 -28.44 -38.87
N GLY A 12 35.35 -28.35 -37.56
CA GLY A 12 34.16 -28.32 -36.72
C GLY A 12 33.51 -26.95 -36.80
N LEU A 13 32.33 -26.85 -37.41
CA LEU A 13 31.42 -25.69 -37.32
C LEU A 13 30.85 -25.63 -35.91
N LEU A 14 31.32 -24.67 -35.08
CA LEU A 14 30.66 -24.31 -33.81
C LEU A 14 29.45 -23.44 -34.14
N LEU A 15 28.27 -24.01 -34.14
CA LEU A 15 26.98 -23.32 -34.07
C LEU A 15 26.85 -22.69 -32.66
N ALA A 16 27.14 -21.40 -32.53
CA ALA A 16 26.77 -20.61 -31.35
C ALA A 16 25.27 -20.41 -31.36
N ALA A 17 24.55 -21.28 -30.64
CA ALA A 17 23.15 -21.07 -30.32
C ALA A 17 23.06 -19.89 -29.33
N CYS A 18 22.62 -18.73 -29.80
CA CYS A 18 22.18 -17.64 -28.95
C CYS A 18 20.97 -18.13 -28.13
N GLN A 19 21.20 -18.58 -26.90
CA GLN A 19 20.13 -18.77 -25.92
C GLN A 19 19.63 -17.38 -25.50
N GLN A 20 18.56 -16.93 -26.15
CA GLN A 20 17.77 -15.83 -25.64
C GLN A 20 17.11 -16.31 -24.32
N GLN A 21 17.70 -15.90 -23.20
CA GLN A 21 17.05 -16.03 -21.89
C GLN A 21 15.74 -15.25 -21.94
N PRO A 22 14.59 -15.89 -21.58
CA PRO A 22 13.34 -15.15 -21.47
C PRO A 22 13.55 -14.05 -20.42
N GLN A 23 13.43 -12.79 -20.84
CA GLN A 23 13.40 -11.67 -19.92
C GLN A 23 12.18 -11.87 -19.03
N ALA A 24 12.43 -12.06 -17.73
CA ALA A 24 11.37 -12.04 -16.74
C ALA A 24 10.66 -10.69 -16.85
N VAL A 25 9.42 -10.73 -17.33
CA VAL A 25 8.54 -9.56 -17.32
C VAL A 25 8.37 -9.19 -15.86
N SER A 26 9.04 -8.12 -15.42
CA SER A 26 8.86 -7.56 -14.09
C SER A 26 7.41 -7.04 -14.03
N THR A 27 6.51 -7.83 -13.46
CA THR A 27 5.18 -7.35 -13.07
C THR A 27 5.38 -6.12 -12.19
N PRO A 28 4.73 -4.98 -12.51
CA PRO A 28 4.77 -3.83 -11.61
C PRO A 28 4.32 -4.28 -10.21
N PRO A 29 4.92 -3.77 -9.12
CA PRO A 29 4.51 -4.12 -7.77
C PRO A 29 3.03 -3.85 -7.64
N ALA A 30 2.26 -4.91 -7.31
CA ALA A 30 0.84 -4.82 -7.11
C ALA A 30 0.58 -3.76 -6.04
N THR A 31 -0.25 -2.76 -6.34
CA THR A 31 -0.73 -1.80 -5.34
C THR A 31 -1.31 -2.62 -4.18
N PRO A 32 -0.81 -2.45 -2.95
CA PRO A 32 -1.32 -3.23 -1.83
C PRO A 32 -2.81 -3.00 -1.70
N LEU A 33 -3.61 -4.07 -1.83
CA LEU A 33 -5.05 -4.01 -1.61
C LEU A 33 -5.32 -3.50 -0.20
N PRO A 34 -6.35 -2.67 0.01
CA PRO A 34 -6.72 -2.25 1.36
C PRO A 34 -6.99 -3.48 2.22
N GLN A 35 -6.39 -3.53 3.40
CA GLN A 35 -6.69 -4.59 4.36
C GLN A 35 -8.03 -4.28 5.02
N ALA A 36 -8.96 -5.21 4.92
CA ALA A 36 -10.30 -5.10 5.48
C ALA A 36 -10.47 -6.05 6.66
N TYR A 37 -11.10 -5.56 7.72
CA TYR A 37 -11.48 -6.32 8.90
C TYR A 37 -12.95 -6.04 9.21
N THR A 38 -13.68 -7.03 9.68
CA THR A 38 -15.09 -6.86 10.08
C THR A 38 -15.27 -7.30 11.52
N VAL A 39 -15.89 -6.45 12.31
CA VAL A 39 -16.24 -6.67 13.72
C VAL A 39 -17.74 -6.86 13.83
N TYR A 40 -18.18 -7.92 14.51
CA TYR A 40 -19.61 -8.23 14.69
C TYR A 40 -20.10 -7.91 16.09
N PHE A 41 -21.40 -7.56 16.18
CA PHE A 41 -22.05 -7.18 17.42
C PHE A 41 -23.31 -8.02 17.69
N ASN A 42 -23.64 -8.15 18.98
CA ASN A 42 -24.91 -8.71 19.39
C ASN A 42 -26.09 -7.75 19.09
N THR A 43 -27.31 -8.27 19.06
CA THR A 43 -28.54 -7.51 18.79
C THR A 43 -28.68 -6.36 19.78
N GLY A 44 -28.89 -5.15 19.25
CA GLY A 44 -29.06 -3.94 20.05
C GLY A 44 -27.84 -3.48 20.85
N GLN A 45 -26.68 -4.12 20.68
CA GLN A 45 -25.47 -3.81 21.45
C GLN A 45 -24.40 -3.12 20.62
N SER A 46 -23.59 -2.31 21.31
CA SER A 46 -22.38 -1.65 20.77
C SER A 46 -21.13 -1.97 21.62
N VAL A 47 -21.16 -3.04 22.43
CA VAL A 47 -20.03 -3.49 23.24
C VAL A 47 -19.20 -4.49 22.45
N LEU A 48 -17.87 -4.33 22.47
CA LEU A 48 -16.95 -5.28 21.84
C LEU A 48 -16.84 -6.56 22.66
N SER A 49 -17.06 -7.70 22.00
CA SER A 49 -16.70 -8.99 22.57
C SER A 49 -15.17 -9.17 22.61
N PRO A 50 -14.63 -10.19 23.31
CA PRO A 50 -13.22 -10.51 23.27
C PRO A 50 -12.70 -10.75 21.83
N GLU A 51 -13.46 -11.46 21.00
CA GLU A 51 -13.13 -11.75 19.60
C GLU A 51 -13.15 -10.47 18.76
N ALA A 52 -14.15 -9.61 18.96
CA ALA A 52 -14.24 -8.30 18.33
C ALA A 52 -13.02 -7.42 18.70
N SER A 53 -12.65 -7.43 19.98
CA SER A 53 -11.46 -6.70 20.47
C SER A 53 -10.17 -7.22 19.86
N ALA A 54 -10.03 -8.54 19.70
CA ALA A 54 -8.89 -9.16 19.03
C ALA A 54 -8.80 -8.73 17.55
N THR A 55 -9.94 -8.69 16.85
CA THR A 55 -10.00 -8.21 15.45
C THR A 55 -9.58 -6.75 15.33
N VAL A 56 -10.03 -5.88 16.25
CA VAL A 56 -9.61 -4.47 16.28
C VAL A 56 -8.10 -4.34 16.53
N SER A 57 -7.54 -5.14 17.44
CA SER A 57 -6.10 -5.16 17.71
C SER A 57 -5.30 -5.60 16.49
N GLN A 58 -5.77 -6.60 15.74
CA GLN A 58 -5.16 -7.02 14.47
C GLN A 58 -5.20 -5.90 13.42
N ALA A 59 -6.33 -5.20 13.29
CA ALA A 59 -6.46 -4.05 12.41
C ALA A 59 -5.49 -2.93 12.78
N ALA A 60 -5.37 -2.60 14.07
CA ALA A 60 -4.41 -1.61 14.54
C ALA A 60 -2.96 -2.02 14.28
N ALA A 61 -2.60 -3.29 14.50
CA ALA A 61 -1.27 -3.82 14.18
C ALA A 61 -0.98 -3.71 12.68
N ALA A 62 -1.96 -3.99 11.82
CA ALA A 62 -1.82 -3.84 10.38
C ALA A 62 -1.66 -2.36 9.94
N PHE A 63 -2.35 -1.42 10.59
CA PHE A 63 -2.14 0.01 10.39
C PHE A 63 -0.72 0.41 10.76
N ASN A 64 -0.21 -0.02 11.90
CA ASN A 64 1.14 0.29 12.38
C ASN A 64 2.26 -0.26 11.47
N GLN A 65 1.94 -1.20 10.57
CA GLN A 65 2.84 -1.72 9.54
C GLN A 65 2.83 -0.91 8.23
N GLY A 66 2.42 0.36 8.27
CA GLY A 66 2.45 1.28 7.12
C GLY A 66 1.06 1.66 6.59
N GLY A 67 0.02 1.60 7.41
CA GLY A 67 -1.27 2.22 7.13
C GLY A 67 -1.18 3.73 7.14
N THR A 68 -1.98 4.38 6.32
CA THR A 68 -2.07 5.85 6.25
C THR A 68 -3.41 6.38 6.74
N ASN A 69 -4.48 5.66 6.45
CA ASN A 69 -5.83 6.02 6.87
C ASN A 69 -6.62 4.76 7.23
N VAL A 70 -7.58 4.92 8.13
CA VAL A 70 -8.54 3.89 8.54
C VAL A 70 -9.94 4.45 8.36
N ALA A 71 -10.75 3.78 7.53
CA ALA A 71 -12.18 4.04 7.44
C ALA A 71 -12.93 3.02 8.31
N VAL A 72 -13.79 3.51 9.21
CA VAL A 72 -14.61 2.72 10.13
C VAL A 72 -16.07 2.99 9.80
N ARG A 73 -16.78 1.97 9.30
CA ARG A 73 -18.19 2.09 8.90
C ARG A 73 -19.04 1.13 9.71
N GLY A 74 -19.94 1.68 10.52
CA GLY A 74 -20.89 0.90 11.32
C GLY A 74 -22.18 0.61 10.57
N HIS A 75 -22.71 -0.61 10.77
CA HIS A 75 -23.99 -1.09 10.25
C HIS A 75 -24.90 -1.60 11.39
N ALA A 76 -26.19 -1.59 11.14
CA ALA A 76 -27.20 -2.26 11.94
C ALA A 76 -28.06 -3.14 11.03
N ASP A 77 -28.66 -4.23 11.57
CA ASP A 77 -29.66 -4.98 10.82
C ASP A 77 -30.97 -4.18 10.74
N THR A 78 -31.96 -4.71 10.00
CA THR A 78 -33.25 -4.05 9.76
C THR A 78 -34.25 -4.19 10.92
N MET A 79 -33.76 -4.63 12.08
CA MET A 79 -34.62 -4.73 13.30
C MET A 79 -34.76 -3.36 13.97
N GLY A 80 -36.00 -2.93 14.16
CA GLY A 80 -36.33 -1.63 14.78
C GLY A 80 -36.58 -0.54 13.73
N ASN A 81 -36.45 0.73 14.12
CA ASN A 81 -36.63 1.84 13.19
C ASN A 81 -35.31 2.38 12.69
N ALA A 82 -35.32 3.00 11.50
CA ALA A 82 -34.14 3.50 10.82
C ALA A 82 -33.35 4.54 11.65
N GLU A 83 -34.02 5.40 12.41
CA GLU A 83 -33.38 6.41 13.27
C GLU A 83 -32.56 5.73 14.38
N PHE A 84 -33.16 4.75 15.07
CA PHE A 84 -32.48 3.95 16.08
C PHE A 84 -31.29 3.20 15.48
N ASN A 85 -31.46 2.56 14.32
CA ASN A 85 -30.41 1.83 13.62
C ASN A 85 -29.26 2.75 13.18
N LEU A 86 -29.58 3.97 12.76
CA LEU A 86 -28.53 4.96 12.45
C LEU A 86 -27.72 5.34 13.69
N GLN A 87 -28.38 5.58 14.84
CA GLN A 87 -27.68 5.89 16.08
C GLN A 87 -26.84 4.69 16.58
N LEU A 88 -27.40 3.48 16.57
CA LEU A 88 -26.70 2.26 16.97
C LEU A 88 -25.44 2.00 16.12
N SER A 89 -25.55 2.20 14.81
CA SER A 89 -24.42 2.03 13.89
C SER A 89 -23.30 3.05 14.16
N ARG A 90 -23.66 4.31 14.49
CA ARG A 90 -22.69 5.34 14.90
C ARG A 90 -22.01 4.99 16.22
N GLN A 91 -22.75 4.49 17.20
CA GLN A 91 -22.19 4.04 18.50
C GLN A 91 -21.21 2.88 18.31
N ARG A 92 -21.54 1.90 17.46
CA ARG A 92 -20.64 0.79 17.11
C ARG A 92 -19.36 1.30 16.47
N ALA A 93 -19.47 2.21 15.49
CA ALA A 93 -18.31 2.81 14.86
C ALA A 93 -17.45 3.60 15.86
N ALA A 94 -18.06 4.34 16.79
CA ALA A 94 -17.34 5.09 17.81
C ALA A 94 -16.56 4.17 18.76
N VAL A 95 -17.14 3.08 19.23
CA VAL A 95 -16.48 2.11 20.12
C VAL A 95 -15.28 1.45 19.42
N VAL A 96 -15.41 1.11 18.12
CA VAL A 96 -14.30 0.57 17.32
C VAL A 96 -13.21 1.63 17.13
N LYS A 97 -13.57 2.86 16.81
CA LYS A 97 -12.63 3.98 16.72
C LYS A 97 -11.82 4.16 18.02
N ASP A 98 -12.50 4.19 19.16
CA ASP A 98 -11.85 4.33 20.46
C ASP A 98 -10.92 3.16 20.76
N ALA A 99 -11.30 1.94 20.37
CA ALA A 99 -10.47 0.76 20.52
C ALA A 99 -9.22 0.82 19.60
N LEU A 100 -9.35 1.27 18.35
CA LEU A 100 -8.22 1.50 17.45
C LEU A 100 -7.25 2.53 18.03
N GLN A 101 -7.76 3.64 18.60
CA GLN A 101 -6.92 4.66 19.22
C GLN A 101 -6.17 4.12 20.44
N ARG A 102 -6.80 3.33 21.30
CA ARG A 102 -6.12 2.66 22.42
C ARG A 102 -5.03 1.68 21.97
N ASN A 103 -5.14 1.14 20.75
CA ASN A 103 -4.12 0.29 20.12
C ASN A 103 -3.11 1.09 19.26
N GLY A 104 -3.03 2.41 19.43
CA GLY A 104 -1.98 3.25 18.85
C GLY A 104 -2.28 3.84 17.46
N VAL A 105 -3.51 3.72 16.94
CA VAL A 105 -3.89 4.38 15.70
C VAL A 105 -4.21 5.86 15.97
N PRO A 106 -3.53 6.82 15.31
CA PRO A 106 -3.78 8.25 15.53
C PRO A 106 -5.22 8.65 15.19
N ALA A 107 -5.85 9.48 16.02
CA ALA A 107 -7.20 9.97 15.81
C ALA A 107 -7.41 10.62 14.43
N ALA A 108 -6.40 11.37 13.98
CA ALA A 108 -6.40 12.05 12.69
C ALA A 108 -6.39 11.10 11.48
N ALA A 109 -5.94 9.86 11.67
CA ALA A 109 -5.93 8.83 10.62
C ALA A 109 -7.28 8.08 10.51
N ILE A 110 -8.21 8.26 11.46
CA ILE A 110 -9.46 7.50 11.52
C ILE A 110 -10.64 8.34 11.05
N LEU A 111 -11.26 7.95 9.94
CA LEU A 111 -12.56 8.43 9.52
C LEU A 111 -13.63 7.42 9.97
N SER A 112 -14.55 7.82 10.86
CA SER A 112 -15.58 6.91 11.38
C SER A 112 -16.98 7.46 11.16
N GLY A 113 -17.93 6.56 10.85
CA GLY A 113 -19.35 6.90 10.71
C GLY A 113 -20.24 5.66 10.74
N GLY A 114 -21.53 5.88 11.02
CA GLY A 114 -22.55 4.84 10.93
C GLY A 114 -23.50 5.14 9.79
N VAL A 115 -23.96 4.10 9.10
CA VAL A 115 -24.89 4.18 7.95
C VAL A 115 -26.25 3.55 8.27
N GLY A 116 -26.46 3.09 9.52
CA GLY A 116 -27.70 2.43 9.93
C GLY A 116 -27.89 1.12 9.17
N GLU A 117 -29.07 0.94 8.62
CA GLU A 117 -29.47 -0.20 7.80
C GLU A 117 -29.30 0.04 6.30
N GLN A 118 -28.50 1.07 5.91
CA GLN A 118 -28.22 1.35 4.51
C GLN A 118 -26.98 0.57 4.05
N ASN A 119 -26.97 0.18 2.76
CA ASN A 119 -25.86 -0.55 2.14
C ASN A 119 -25.42 -1.77 2.97
N LEU A 120 -26.40 -2.60 3.32
CA LEU A 120 -26.19 -3.78 4.14
C LEU A 120 -25.25 -4.78 3.45
N PRO A 121 -24.31 -5.41 4.20
CA PRO A 121 -23.52 -6.54 3.71
C PRO A 121 -24.37 -7.68 3.16
N VAL A 122 -25.51 -7.97 3.80
CA VAL A 122 -26.50 -8.96 3.35
C VAL A 122 -27.84 -8.26 3.16
N ALA A 123 -28.37 -8.29 1.95
CA ALA A 123 -29.70 -7.74 1.68
C ALA A 123 -30.78 -8.53 2.42
N THR A 124 -31.55 -7.86 3.28
CA THR A 124 -32.69 -8.43 4.01
C THR A 124 -33.93 -7.58 3.81
N ALA A 125 -35.09 -8.19 4.00
CA ALA A 125 -36.34 -7.43 4.16
C ALA A 125 -36.31 -6.64 5.47
N ASP A 126 -37.29 -5.74 5.63
CA ASP A 126 -37.50 -5.01 6.89
C ASP A 126 -37.84 -5.96 8.05
N GLN A 127 -37.39 -5.62 9.27
CA GLN A 127 -37.58 -6.39 10.49
C GLN A 127 -37.02 -7.83 10.44
N VAL A 128 -36.00 -8.09 9.67
CA VAL A 128 -35.30 -9.38 9.62
C VAL A 128 -33.97 -9.29 10.38
N PRO A 129 -33.78 -10.07 11.44
CA PRO A 129 -32.52 -10.09 12.18
C PRO A 129 -31.43 -10.79 11.35
N GLU A 130 -30.34 -10.08 11.08
CA GLU A 130 -29.20 -10.63 10.36
C GLU A 130 -27.87 -10.29 11.08
N ARG A 131 -27.16 -11.33 11.50
CA ARG A 131 -25.91 -11.17 12.26
C ARG A 131 -24.82 -10.45 11.45
N LEU A 132 -24.72 -10.73 10.16
CA LEU A 132 -23.71 -10.14 9.31
C LEU A 132 -23.94 -8.63 9.07
N ASN A 133 -25.19 -8.17 9.22
CA ASN A 133 -25.53 -6.75 9.14
C ASN A 133 -25.27 -5.99 10.46
N ARG A 134 -25.06 -6.71 11.57
CA ARG A 134 -24.66 -6.09 12.85
C ARG A 134 -23.14 -6.00 12.94
N SER A 135 -22.56 -5.17 12.12
CA SER A 135 -21.11 -5.14 11.92
C SER A 135 -20.52 -3.74 11.90
N VAL A 136 -19.20 -3.68 12.03
CA VAL A 136 -18.39 -2.52 11.71
C VAL A 136 -17.28 -2.99 10.77
N ASP A 137 -17.19 -2.37 9.61
CA ASP A 137 -16.11 -2.58 8.68
C ASP A 137 -14.98 -1.61 8.97
N ILE A 138 -13.77 -2.14 8.99
CA ILE A 138 -12.51 -1.39 9.17
C ILE A 138 -11.70 -1.59 7.90
N ALA A 139 -11.50 -0.54 7.12
CA ALA A 139 -10.68 -0.57 5.91
C ALA A 139 -9.42 0.27 6.12
N ILE A 140 -8.26 -0.36 5.99
CA ILE A 140 -6.96 0.29 6.13
C ILE A 140 -6.40 0.58 4.75
N SER A 141 -6.23 1.86 4.45
CA SER A 141 -5.55 2.30 3.23
C SER A 141 -4.05 2.34 3.47
N ARG A 142 -3.30 1.78 2.55
CA ARG A 142 -1.84 1.91 2.50
C ARG A 142 -1.49 2.69 1.24
N ARG A 143 -0.66 3.70 1.38
CA ARG A 143 0.01 4.26 0.20
C ARG A 143 1.13 3.30 -0.19
N ALA A 144 1.13 2.88 -1.43
CA ALA A 144 2.29 2.19 -1.97
C ALA A 144 3.48 3.16 -1.93
N LEU A 145 4.58 2.73 -1.34
CA LEU A 145 5.84 3.46 -1.45
C LEU A 145 6.36 3.31 -2.89
N MET A 146 6.81 4.39 -3.47
CA MET A 146 7.60 4.31 -4.69
C MET A 146 8.84 3.45 -4.45
N SER A 147 9.22 2.64 -5.42
CA SER A 147 10.52 1.96 -5.37
C SER A 147 11.63 3.02 -5.30
N ASP A 148 12.77 2.69 -4.69
CA ASP A 148 13.91 3.60 -4.66
C ASP A 148 14.36 4.00 -6.07
N LYS A 149 14.22 3.11 -7.05
CA LYS A 149 14.45 3.38 -8.47
C LYS A 149 13.51 4.48 -8.99
N ASP A 150 12.20 4.34 -8.75
CA ASP A 150 11.21 5.29 -9.24
C ASP A 150 11.33 6.64 -8.53
N TYR A 151 11.61 6.61 -7.23
CA TYR A 151 11.82 7.82 -6.45
C TYR A 151 13.10 8.56 -6.89
N CYS A 152 14.20 7.84 -7.15
CA CYS A 152 15.42 8.39 -7.71
C CYS A 152 15.17 9.06 -9.07
N ALA A 153 14.39 8.40 -9.94
CA ALA A 153 13.99 8.97 -11.22
C ALA A 153 13.12 10.24 -11.07
N ALA A 154 12.19 10.25 -10.09
CA ALA A 154 11.35 11.41 -9.77
C ALA A 154 12.18 12.60 -9.26
N LEU A 155 13.17 12.37 -8.39
CA LEU A 155 14.09 13.39 -7.92
C LEU A 155 14.93 13.96 -9.08
N ALA A 156 15.49 13.09 -9.94
CA ALA A 156 16.24 13.50 -11.11
C ALA A 156 15.41 14.34 -12.09
N LYS A 157 14.15 13.94 -12.33
CA LYS A 157 13.21 14.72 -13.13
C LYS A 157 12.96 16.09 -12.50
N LYS A 158 12.68 16.12 -11.19
CA LYS A 158 12.43 17.36 -10.44
C LYS A 158 13.62 18.31 -10.53
N TRP A 159 14.82 17.81 -10.37
CA TRP A 159 16.03 18.60 -10.53
C TRP A 159 16.16 19.17 -11.94
N ARG A 160 15.97 18.39 -13.00
CA ARG A 160 16.02 18.87 -14.40
C ARG A 160 14.98 19.97 -14.70
N GLU A 161 13.81 19.93 -14.05
CA GLU A 161 12.75 20.94 -14.20
C GLU A 161 13.12 22.28 -13.56
N TYR A 162 13.80 22.26 -12.41
CA TYR A 162 14.10 23.46 -11.62
C TYR A 162 15.52 23.99 -11.78
N SER A 163 16.47 23.16 -12.16
CA SER A 163 17.89 23.52 -12.30
C SER A 163 18.16 24.18 -13.65
N ARG A 164 17.69 25.40 -13.83
CA ARG A 164 18.00 26.16 -15.07
C ARG A 164 19.37 26.85 -15.05
N THR A 165 20.05 26.94 -13.90
CA THR A 165 21.25 27.76 -13.71
C THR A 165 22.32 27.10 -12.82
N ASP A 166 22.08 25.90 -12.30
CA ASP A 166 23.02 25.30 -11.37
C ASP A 166 24.17 24.59 -12.10
N ALA A 167 25.36 25.19 -12.01
CA ALA A 167 26.62 24.61 -12.46
C ALA A 167 27.15 23.50 -11.53
N SER A 168 26.34 23.02 -10.59
CA SER A 168 26.72 21.98 -9.65
C SER A 168 26.99 20.65 -10.36
N THR A 169 28.19 20.15 -10.23
CA THR A 169 28.59 18.83 -10.74
C THR A 169 28.03 17.69 -9.90
N GLN A 170 27.45 17.99 -8.73
CA GLN A 170 26.98 16.98 -7.76
C GLN A 170 25.68 16.31 -8.20
N ALA A 171 24.74 17.05 -8.77
CA ALA A 171 23.48 16.48 -9.21
C ALA A 171 23.62 15.51 -10.40
N PRO A 172 24.37 15.82 -11.49
CA PRO A 172 24.67 14.84 -12.53
C PRO A 172 25.33 13.57 -11.98
N HIS A 173 26.25 13.71 -11.02
CA HIS A 173 26.90 12.57 -10.38
C HIS A 173 25.89 11.73 -9.57
N ALA A 174 25.02 12.37 -8.82
CA ALA A 174 23.95 11.69 -8.06
C ALA A 174 22.94 10.98 -8.99
N ILE A 175 22.61 11.58 -10.13
CA ILE A 175 21.75 10.96 -11.16
C ILE A 175 22.45 9.72 -11.74
N ALA A 176 23.74 9.80 -12.05
CA ALA A 176 24.51 8.65 -12.51
C ALA A 176 24.55 7.51 -11.49
N LYS A 177 24.57 7.82 -10.17
CA LYS A 177 24.42 6.84 -9.10
C LYS A 177 23.05 6.14 -9.15
N CYS A 178 21.96 6.88 -9.36
CA CYS A 178 20.63 6.32 -9.56
C CYS A 178 20.57 5.38 -10.77
N GLU A 179 21.17 5.78 -11.88
CA GLU A 179 21.20 4.99 -13.12
C GLU A 179 22.03 3.71 -12.96
N ALA A 180 23.09 3.75 -12.14
CA ALA A 180 23.91 2.60 -11.78
C ALA A 180 23.29 1.67 -10.73
N GLY A 181 22.10 2.01 -10.16
CA GLY A 181 21.42 1.22 -9.12
C GLY A 181 21.88 1.51 -7.69
N ASP A 182 22.80 2.46 -7.49
CA ASP A 182 23.20 2.96 -6.17
C ASP A 182 22.18 4.01 -5.68
N TYR A 183 20.93 3.57 -5.49
CA TYR A 183 19.81 4.45 -5.13
C TYR A 183 20.02 5.21 -3.82
N PRO A 184 20.52 4.59 -2.73
CA PRO A 184 20.71 5.31 -1.46
C PRO A 184 21.61 6.54 -1.61
N ALA A 185 22.75 6.41 -2.32
CA ALA A 185 23.68 7.52 -2.54
C ALA A 185 23.09 8.59 -3.47
N GLY A 186 22.40 8.17 -4.54
CA GLY A 186 21.73 9.06 -5.49
C GLY A 186 20.60 9.86 -4.82
N ILE A 187 19.71 9.20 -4.12
CA ILE A 187 18.56 9.79 -3.40
C ILE A 187 19.04 10.82 -2.38
N THR A 188 19.93 10.43 -1.46
CA THR A 188 20.41 11.31 -0.38
C THR A 188 21.02 12.60 -0.95
N THR A 189 21.79 12.50 -2.03
CA THR A 189 22.42 13.65 -2.66
C THR A 189 21.40 14.56 -3.35
N LEU A 190 20.46 13.99 -4.12
CA LEU A 190 19.43 14.75 -4.83
C LEU A 190 18.45 15.43 -3.88
N GLU A 191 18.00 14.74 -2.80
CA GLU A 191 17.15 15.34 -1.76
C GLU A 191 17.83 16.55 -1.12
N ARG A 192 19.11 16.42 -0.77
CA ARG A 192 19.89 17.53 -0.17
C ARG A 192 19.99 18.72 -1.12
N ILE A 193 20.29 18.50 -2.40
CA ILE A 193 20.40 19.58 -3.41
C ILE A 193 19.05 20.29 -3.55
N LEU A 194 17.97 19.54 -3.82
CA LEU A 194 16.62 20.11 -3.99
C LEU A 194 16.13 20.84 -2.74
N SER A 195 16.41 20.30 -1.55
CA SER A 195 16.04 20.93 -0.28
C SER A 195 16.80 22.24 -0.03
N ASN A 196 18.10 22.29 -0.37
CA ASN A 196 18.88 23.52 -0.26
C ASN A 196 18.34 24.62 -1.20
N ASP A 197 17.87 24.23 -2.36
CA ASP A 197 17.26 25.14 -3.34
C ASP A 197 15.79 25.46 -3.03
N LYS A 198 15.29 25.02 -1.86
CA LYS A 198 13.88 25.17 -1.41
C LYS A 198 12.86 24.61 -2.40
N VAL A 199 13.24 23.61 -3.16
CA VAL A 199 12.35 22.89 -4.06
C VAL A 199 11.59 21.82 -3.28
N LEU A 200 10.26 21.79 -3.44
CA LEU A 200 9.42 20.78 -2.83
C LEU A 200 9.77 19.39 -3.42
N LEU A 201 10.18 18.47 -2.55
CA LEU A 201 10.51 17.11 -2.95
C LEU A 201 9.28 16.37 -3.48
N PRO A 202 9.43 15.48 -4.47
CA PRO A 202 8.35 14.59 -4.89
C PRO A 202 7.92 13.68 -3.74
N SER A 203 6.63 13.32 -3.71
CA SER A 203 6.13 12.36 -2.72
C SER A 203 6.82 11.01 -2.92
N ARG A 204 7.25 10.34 -1.82
CA ARG A 204 7.67 8.93 -1.84
C ARG A 204 6.50 7.96 -1.98
N TYR A 205 5.28 8.46 -1.99
CA TYR A 205 4.07 7.65 -2.07
C TYR A 205 3.41 7.83 -3.45
N LEU A 206 2.90 6.71 -3.98
CA LEU A 206 2.09 6.65 -5.19
C LEU A 206 0.66 7.13 -4.95
#